data_9a27cfec28e9185b1f8aec3bf4944438
#
_entry.id   9a27cfec28e9185b1f8aec3bf4944438
#
_cell.length_a   1.000
_cell.length_b   1.000
_cell.length_c   1.000
_cell.angle_alpha   90.00
_cell.angle_beta   90.00
_cell.angle_gamma   90.00
#
_symmetry.space_group_name_H-M   'P 1'
#
loop_
_entity.id
_entity.type
_entity.pdbx_description
1 polymer ?
#
loop_
_entity_poly.entity_id
_entity_poly.type
_entity_poly.pdbx_seq_one_letter_code
_entity_poly.pdbx_strand_id
1 'polypeptide(L)'
;MITDHWDGLGVFRSADALAWTRQAKNILREPGKRPDDAVKGGHADILVQGDDAWVFYFTHPGRTPGAPPPPRVVYDVEPYASRRTSIQVAKLELEGTDIVCRRDEPFPFRLQPGIDNWTR
;
A
#
# COMPACT_ATOMS: atom_id res chain seq x y z
N MET A 1 -9.60 6.98 6.39
CA MET A 1 -8.36 6.52 7.08
C MET A 1 -7.96 5.17 6.53
N ILE A 2 -6.68 4.97 6.29
CA ILE A 2 -6.12 3.68 5.87
C ILE A 2 -5.08 3.26 6.91
N THR A 3 -5.07 1.99 7.27
CA THR A 3 -4.19 1.44 8.32
C THR A 3 -3.53 0.16 7.84
N ASP A 4 -2.27 -0.06 8.23
CA ASP A 4 -1.59 -1.31 7.94
C ASP A 4 -2.06 -2.41 8.91
N HIS A 5 -2.48 -3.53 8.36
CA HIS A 5 -2.94 -4.70 9.10
C HIS A 5 -2.03 -5.92 8.91
N TRP A 6 -0.86 -5.77 8.28
CA TRP A 6 0.04 -6.87 7.89
C TRP A 6 -0.63 -7.92 6.99
N ASP A 7 -1.82 -7.64 6.51
CA ASP A 7 -2.61 -8.42 5.58
C ASP A 7 -3.28 -7.49 4.54
N GLY A 8 -2.45 -6.70 3.88
CA GLY A 8 -2.89 -5.54 3.12
C GLY A 8 -3.28 -4.38 4.03
N LEU A 9 -4.04 -3.43 3.49
CA LEU A 9 -4.42 -2.20 4.19
C LEU A 9 -5.91 -2.20 4.53
N GLY A 10 -6.23 -2.00 5.80
CA GLY A 10 -7.58 -1.76 6.26
C GLY A 10 -8.04 -0.34 5.92
N VAL A 11 -9.26 -0.20 5.42
CA VAL A 11 -9.87 1.08 5.06
C VAL A 11 -11.02 1.40 5.98
N PHE A 12 -11.07 2.63 6.46
CA PHE A 12 -12.11 3.13 7.36
C PHE A 12 -12.65 4.46 6.84
N ARG A 13 -13.94 4.64 6.97
CA ARG A 13 -14.65 5.89 6.65
C ARG A 13 -15.30 6.47 7.88
N SER A 14 -15.41 7.79 7.91
CA SER A 14 -16.09 8.53 8.94
C SER A 14 -16.62 9.83 8.33
N ALA A 15 -17.75 10.32 8.84
CA ALA A 15 -18.29 11.62 8.48
C ALA A 15 -17.82 12.72 9.46
N ASP A 16 -17.43 12.36 10.67
CA ASP A 16 -17.16 13.28 11.79
C ASP A 16 -15.78 13.06 12.45
N ALA A 17 -15.01 12.09 11.94
CA ALA A 17 -13.74 11.63 12.50
C ALA A 17 -13.84 11.04 13.93
N LEU A 18 -15.06 10.81 14.43
CA LEU A 18 -15.30 10.22 15.74
C LEU A 18 -15.84 8.80 15.62
N ALA A 19 -16.86 8.59 14.79
CA ALA A 19 -17.42 7.28 14.49
C ALA A 19 -16.84 6.74 13.17
N TRP A 20 -16.27 5.56 13.21
CA TRP A 20 -15.59 4.95 12.07
C TRP A 20 -16.25 3.64 11.65
N THR A 21 -16.51 3.51 10.37
CA THR A 21 -16.97 2.26 9.76
C THR A 21 -15.85 1.65 8.93
N ARG A 22 -15.50 0.41 9.23
CA ARG A 22 -14.49 -0.33 8.47
C ARG A 22 -15.08 -0.89 7.19
N GLN A 23 -14.36 -0.78 6.09
CA GLN A 23 -14.62 -1.50 4.86
C GLN A 23 -14.40 -3.00 5.05
N ALA A 24 -15.25 -3.83 4.44
CA ALA A 24 -15.21 -5.29 4.64
C ALA A 24 -13.90 -5.93 4.14
N LYS A 25 -13.37 -5.43 3.03
CA LYS A 25 -12.17 -5.98 2.39
C LYS A 25 -10.98 -5.04 2.53
N ASN A 26 -9.83 -5.58 2.89
CA ASN A 26 -8.58 -4.84 2.81
C ASN A 26 -8.17 -4.64 1.34
N ILE A 27 -7.57 -3.51 1.03
CA ILE A 27 -6.87 -3.29 -0.25
C ILE A 27 -5.44 -3.83 -0.16
N LEU A 28 -4.80 -4.09 -1.29
CA LEU A 28 -3.42 -4.59 -1.40
C LEU A 28 -3.14 -5.93 -0.67
N ARG A 29 -4.18 -6.66 -0.32
CA ARG A 29 -4.06 -7.98 0.30
C ARG A 29 -3.61 -9.04 -0.71
N GLU A 30 -4.28 -9.07 -1.85
CA GLU A 30 -3.96 -10.03 -2.90
C GLU A 30 -2.68 -9.62 -3.63
N PRO A 31 -1.81 -10.57 -3.99
CA PRO A 31 -0.62 -10.31 -4.79
C PRO A 31 -0.95 -9.65 -6.13
N GLY A 32 -0.09 -8.72 -6.55
CA GLY A 32 -0.14 -8.15 -7.89
C GLY A 32 0.63 -8.98 -8.92
N LYS A 33 0.64 -8.52 -10.17
CA LYS A 33 1.31 -9.19 -11.30
C LYS A 33 2.52 -8.43 -11.82
N ARG A 34 2.71 -7.18 -11.38
CA ARG A 34 3.83 -6.35 -11.79
C ARG A 34 5.14 -6.86 -11.18
N PRO A 35 6.29 -6.52 -11.77
CA PRO A 35 7.59 -6.82 -11.18
C PRO A 35 7.66 -6.36 -9.71
N ASP A 36 8.18 -7.21 -8.85
CA ASP A 36 8.33 -6.98 -7.41
C ASP A 36 7.02 -6.77 -6.64
N ASP A 37 5.86 -7.02 -7.25
CA ASP A 37 4.54 -6.76 -6.68
C ASP A 37 3.72 -8.05 -6.44
N ALA A 38 4.33 -9.23 -6.63
CA ALA A 38 3.68 -10.53 -6.49
C ALA A 38 3.52 -10.99 -5.02
N VAL A 39 3.41 -10.05 -4.11
CA VAL A 39 3.16 -10.25 -2.68
C VAL A 39 2.20 -9.18 -2.18
N LYS A 40 1.68 -9.33 -0.96
CA LYS A 40 0.86 -8.28 -0.37
C LYS A 40 1.63 -6.98 -0.19
N GLY A 41 0.93 -5.84 -0.32
CA GLY A 41 1.48 -4.52 -0.05
C GLY A 41 1.21 -4.06 1.38
N GLY A 42 2.09 -3.23 1.91
CA GLY A 42 1.97 -2.65 3.24
C GLY A 42 2.68 -1.30 3.37
N HIS A 43 2.66 -0.74 4.56
CA HIS A 43 3.36 0.51 4.94
C HIS A 43 3.12 1.64 3.93
N ALA A 44 1.85 1.97 3.74
CA ALA A 44 1.45 2.87 2.68
C ALA A 44 1.38 4.33 3.10
N ASP A 45 1.60 5.20 2.12
CA ASP A 45 1.24 6.61 2.17
C ASP A 45 0.25 6.92 1.04
N ILE A 46 -0.61 7.90 1.28
CA ILE A 46 -1.69 8.28 0.36
C ILE A 46 -1.47 9.72 -0.10
N LEU A 47 -1.46 9.90 -1.42
CA LEU A 47 -1.46 11.21 -2.03
C LEU A 47 -2.79 11.47 -2.71
N VAL A 48 -3.42 12.60 -2.40
CA VAL A 48 -4.63 13.08 -3.07
C VAL A 48 -4.31 14.39 -3.78
N GLN A 49 -4.61 14.47 -5.07
CA GLN A 49 -4.47 15.69 -5.87
C GLN A 49 -5.70 15.86 -6.76
N GLY A 50 -6.53 16.85 -6.45
CA GLY A 50 -7.83 17.03 -7.11
C GLY A 50 -8.73 15.82 -6.88
N ASP A 51 -9.21 15.24 -7.96
CA ASP A 51 -10.07 14.06 -7.93
C ASP A 51 -9.30 12.73 -8.00
N ASP A 52 -7.97 12.80 -8.09
CA ASP A 52 -7.14 11.62 -8.15
C ASP A 52 -6.53 11.28 -6.78
N ALA A 53 -6.45 10.00 -6.48
CA ALA A 53 -5.78 9.49 -5.29
C ALA A 53 -4.86 8.32 -5.65
N TRP A 54 -3.67 8.32 -5.08
CA TRP A 54 -2.71 7.26 -5.26
C TRP A 54 -2.25 6.74 -3.89
N VAL A 55 -1.98 5.44 -3.86
CA VAL A 55 -1.33 4.77 -2.74
C VAL A 55 0.10 4.43 -3.14
N PHE A 56 1.05 4.95 -2.38
CA PHE A 56 2.44 4.50 -2.40
C PHE A 56 2.57 3.44 -1.31
N TYR A 57 3.06 2.29 -1.68
CA TYR A 57 3.22 1.19 -0.73
C TYR A 57 4.49 0.44 -1.06
N PHE A 58 4.95 -0.37 -0.13
CA PHE A 58 6.04 -1.26 -0.45
C PHE A 58 5.68 -2.73 -0.28
N THR A 59 6.47 -3.53 -0.95
CA THR A 59 6.41 -4.97 -0.91
C THR A 59 7.75 -5.52 -0.46
N HIS A 60 7.75 -6.75 -0.02
CA HIS A 60 8.96 -7.54 0.18
C HIS A 60 8.98 -8.68 -0.83
N PRO A 61 9.51 -8.48 -2.05
CA PRO A 61 9.38 -9.44 -3.14
C PRO A 61 9.98 -10.82 -2.84
N GLY A 62 10.95 -10.88 -1.95
CA GLY A 62 11.56 -12.14 -1.52
C GLY A 62 10.81 -12.89 -0.42
N ARG A 63 9.68 -12.34 0.07
CA ARG A 63 8.84 -13.00 1.07
C ARG A 63 7.68 -13.71 0.38
N THR A 64 7.92 -14.92 -0.09
CA THR A 64 6.88 -15.71 -0.76
C THR A 64 5.77 -16.08 0.24
N PRO A 65 4.48 -15.88 -0.10
CA PRO A 65 3.38 -16.32 0.75
C PRO A 65 3.46 -17.82 1.04
N GLY A 66 3.31 -18.20 2.31
CA GLY A 66 3.39 -19.58 2.75
C GLY A 66 4.78 -20.16 2.92
N ALA A 67 5.83 -19.41 2.57
CA ALA A 67 7.19 -19.83 2.93
C ALA A 67 7.38 -19.81 4.45
N PRO A 68 8.07 -20.80 5.04
CA PRO A 68 8.39 -20.75 6.45
C PRO A 68 9.23 -19.50 6.75
N PRO A 69 9.07 -18.89 7.93
CA PRO A 69 9.94 -17.79 8.31
C PRO A 69 11.39 -18.26 8.27
N PRO A 70 12.34 -17.42 7.81
CA PRO A 70 13.74 -17.77 7.84
C PRO A 70 14.15 -18.15 9.27
N PRO A 71 15.05 -19.14 9.45
CA PRO A 71 15.50 -19.54 10.77
C PRO A 71 16.08 -18.33 11.50
N ARG A 72 15.58 -18.06 12.71
CA ARG A 72 16.15 -17.02 13.60
C ARG A 72 17.50 -17.51 14.11
N VAL A 73 18.56 -17.06 13.50
CA VAL A 73 19.90 -17.24 14.02
C VAL A 73 20.28 -16.02 14.86
N VAL A 74 20.78 -16.22 16.04
CA VAL A 74 20.93 -15.20 17.12
C VAL A 74 21.81 -14.01 16.77
N TYR A 75 22.52 -14.03 15.63
CA TYR A 75 23.33 -12.93 15.11
C TYR A 75 23.18 -12.78 13.60
N ASP A 76 22.17 -13.42 13.01
CA ASP A 76 22.03 -13.42 11.58
C ASP A 76 21.05 -12.36 11.11
N VAL A 77 21.57 -11.54 10.26
CA VAL A 77 20.76 -10.59 9.52
C VAL A 77 19.97 -11.40 8.49
N GLU A 78 18.66 -11.29 8.48
CA GLU A 78 17.83 -11.89 7.42
C GLU A 78 18.49 -11.75 6.05
N PRO A 79 18.44 -12.78 5.19
CA PRO A 79 19.00 -12.70 3.84
C PRO A 79 18.54 -11.45 3.11
N TYR A 80 19.40 -10.85 2.32
CA TYR A 80 19.09 -9.64 1.56
C TYR A 80 17.77 -9.77 0.79
N ALA A 81 17.52 -10.93 0.18
CA ALA A 81 16.30 -11.18 -0.59
C ALA A 81 15.02 -10.96 0.24
N SER A 82 14.98 -11.39 1.50
CA SER A 82 13.81 -11.22 2.38
C SER A 82 13.71 -9.82 3.00
N ARG A 83 14.84 -9.09 3.07
CA ARG A 83 14.88 -7.70 3.57
C ARG A 83 14.61 -6.67 2.48
N ARG A 84 14.90 -7.01 1.23
CA ARG A 84 14.71 -6.12 0.10
C ARG A 84 13.26 -5.66 0.03
N THR A 85 13.09 -4.37 -0.13
CA THR A 85 11.79 -3.75 -0.38
C THR A 85 11.75 -3.15 -1.78
N SER A 86 10.55 -3.08 -2.35
CA SER A 86 10.27 -2.37 -3.59
C SER A 86 9.11 -1.41 -3.35
N ILE A 87 9.29 -0.14 -3.73
CA ILE A 87 8.22 0.85 -3.66
C ILE A 87 7.37 0.72 -4.90
N GLN A 88 6.08 0.64 -4.71
CA GLN A 88 5.07 0.54 -5.73
C GLN A 88 4.09 1.71 -5.62
N VAL A 89 3.39 2.01 -6.70
CA VAL A 89 2.31 2.97 -6.72
C VAL A 89 1.11 2.40 -7.46
N ALA A 90 -0.08 2.65 -6.95
CA ALA A 90 -1.33 2.28 -7.59
C ALA A 90 -2.37 3.39 -7.42
N LYS A 91 -3.31 3.46 -8.36
CA LYS A 91 -4.44 4.38 -8.26
C LYS A 91 -5.46 3.83 -7.27
N LEU A 92 -6.03 4.73 -6.48
CA LEU A 92 -7.19 4.45 -5.66
C LEU A 92 -8.44 4.98 -6.36
N GLU A 93 -9.50 4.21 -6.31
CA GLU A 93 -10.79 4.57 -6.89
C GLU A 93 -11.89 4.36 -5.85
N LEU A 94 -13.00 5.06 -6.02
CA LEU A 94 -14.17 4.92 -5.18
C LEU A 94 -15.24 4.12 -5.93
N GLU A 95 -15.63 2.97 -5.37
CA GLU A 95 -16.76 2.18 -5.85
C GLU A 95 -17.88 2.18 -4.81
N GLY A 96 -18.92 2.95 -5.09
CA GLY A 96 -19.94 3.21 -4.09
C GLY A 96 -19.36 3.90 -2.86
N THR A 97 -19.26 3.21 -1.75
CA THR A 97 -18.65 3.71 -0.50
C THR A 97 -17.30 3.09 -0.18
N ASP A 98 -16.82 2.20 -1.02
CA ASP A 98 -15.58 1.46 -0.79
C ASP A 98 -14.44 2.01 -1.64
N ILE A 99 -13.27 2.08 -1.06
CA ILE A 99 -12.04 2.35 -1.79
C ILE A 99 -11.52 1.03 -2.36
N VAL A 100 -11.22 1.04 -3.65
CA VAL A 100 -10.63 -0.08 -4.36
C VAL A 100 -9.26 0.30 -4.92
N CYS A 101 -8.39 -0.68 -5.01
CA CYS A 101 -7.05 -0.55 -5.56
C CYS A 101 -6.83 -1.67 -6.57
N ARG A 102 -6.91 -1.33 -7.87
CA ARG A 102 -6.62 -2.26 -8.96
C ARG A 102 -5.16 -2.16 -9.34
N ARG A 103 -4.31 -2.67 -8.47
CA ARG A 103 -2.85 -2.47 -8.51
C ARG A 103 -2.17 -2.88 -9.82
N ASP A 104 -2.80 -3.75 -10.60
CA ASP A 104 -2.26 -4.24 -11.88
C ASP A 104 -2.74 -3.44 -13.10
N GLU A 105 -3.73 -2.58 -12.94
CA GLU A 105 -4.24 -1.77 -14.02
C GLU A 105 -3.31 -0.59 -14.32
N PRO A 106 -3.02 -0.30 -15.59
CA PRO A 106 -2.26 0.86 -15.96
C PRO A 106 -3.05 2.15 -15.70
N PHE A 107 -2.36 3.17 -15.24
CA PHE A 107 -2.95 4.49 -15.03
C PHE A 107 -1.95 5.59 -15.38
N PRO A 108 -2.41 6.76 -15.83
CA PRO A 108 -1.53 7.91 -15.99
C PRO A 108 -1.11 8.40 -14.59
N PHE A 109 0.19 8.48 -14.36
CA PHE A 109 0.73 8.98 -13.11
C PHE A 109 1.50 10.26 -13.35
N ARG A 110 1.01 11.36 -12.81
CA ARG A 110 1.67 12.67 -12.86
C ARG A 110 1.49 13.35 -11.51
N LEU A 111 2.58 13.67 -10.87
CA LEU A 111 2.57 14.54 -9.70
C LEU A 111 2.53 15.99 -10.17
N GLN A 112 1.60 16.76 -9.62
CA GLN A 112 1.62 18.20 -9.80
C GLN A 112 2.79 18.79 -9.01
N PRO A 113 3.46 19.82 -9.50
CA PRO A 113 4.46 20.54 -8.72
C PRO A 113 3.85 20.96 -7.38
N GLY A 114 4.55 20.71 -6.31
CA GLY A 114 4.16 21.20 -4.99
C GLY A 114 4.04 22.73 -5.02
N ILE A 115 3.05 23.25 -4.33
CA ILE A 115 3.04 24.69 -4.04
C ILE A 115 4.14 24.91 -3.05
N ASP A 116 5.23 25.57 -3.50
CA ASP A 116 6.32 25.96 -2.62
C ASP A 116 5.85 26.99 -1.58
N ASN A 117 5.13 26.53 -0.56
CA ASN A 117 4.75 27.35 0.59
C ASN A 117 5.88 27.48 1.62
N TRP A 118 7.14 27.25 1.22
CA TRP A 118 8.33 27.43 2.05
C TRP A 118 8.92 28.83 1.92
N THR A 119 8.13 29.85 1.65
CA THR A 119 8.56 31.22 1.92
C THR A 119 8.43 31.45 3.43
N ARG A 120 9.57 31.31 4.09
CA ARG A 120 9.76 31.82 5.46
C ARG A 120 9.83 33.34 5.43
#